data_418d1d131d5296046c88d710b855f147
#
_entry.id   418d1d131d5296046c88d710b855f147
#
_cell.length_a   1.000
_cell.length_b   1.000
_cell.length_c   1.000
_cell.angle_alpha   90.00
_cell.angle_beta   90.00
_cell.angle_gamma   90.00
#
_symmetry.space_group_name_H-M   'P 1'
#
loop_
_entity.id
_entity.type
_entity.pdbx_description
1 polymer ?
#
loop_
_entity_poly.entity_id
_entity_poly.type
_entity_poly.pdbx_seq_one_letter_code
_entity_poly.pdbx_strand_id
1 'polypeptide(L)'
;MTDLDGPLVYVVDDDAALRDSLRWLLESAGHRVAACAGAEAFLATYAAEQGGCLLLDIRMPGMSGLELQDELKRRGHAIPIIFITGHGDVPMAVNAVKKGAFEFVEKPFNAQALLVLIDNALAIDAETRRRAARFERLTSREREVMELIVAGKRNQDIAAELSITIKTVEAHRSGVMRKLGVDSIAALVKLVQNMGAPRRK
;
A
#
# COMPACT_ATOMS: atom_id res chain seq x y z
N MET A 1 -0.76 4.35 27.05
CA MET A 1 -1.94 4.64 26.20
C MET A 1 -1.70 3.93 24.89
N THR A 2 -2.27 2.77 24.71
CA THR A 2 -2.23 2.04 23.42
C THR A 2 -3.05 2.88 22.43
N ASP A 3 -2.39 3.40 21.43
CA ASP A 3 -3.02 4.13 20.33
C ASP A 3 -3.95 3.14 19.59
N LEU A 4 -5.26 3.23 19.85
CA LEU A 4 -6.26 2.31 19.28
C LEU A 4 -6.41 2.48 17.76
N ASP A 5 -5.77 3.53 17.19
CA ASP A 5 -5.86 3.91 15.77
C ASP A 5 -4.60 3.57 14.96
N GLY A 6 -3.58 2.94 15.54
CA GLY A 6 -2.34 2.58 14.85
C GLY A 6 -2.52 1.49 13.78
N PRO A 7 -1.54 1.34 12.86
CA PRO A 7 -1.59 0.32 11.81
C PRO A 7 -1.62 -1.09 12.38
N LEU A 8 -2.26 -2.01 11.66
CA LEU A 8 -2.37 -3.42 12.06
C LEU A 8 -1.38 -4.30 11.28
N VAL A 9 -0.78 -5.26 11.98
CA VAL A 9 -0.12 -6.40 11.34
C VAL A 9 -1.12 -7.54 11.28
N TYR A 10 -1.59 -7.85 10.07
CA TYR A 10 -2.48 -8.99 9.84
C TYR A 10 -1.63 -10.25 9.70
N VAL A 11 -1.96 -11.30 10.43
CA VAL A 11 -1.32 -12.61 10.35
C VAL A 11 -2.36 -13.60 9.81
N VAL A 12 -2.13 -14.13 8.61
CA VAL A 12 -3.03 -15.06 7.94
C VAL A 12 -2.28 -16.35 7.62
N ASP A 13 -2.60 -17.39 8.37
CA ASP A 13 -1.97 -18.71 8.29
C ASP A 13 -2.99 -19.72 8.83
N ASP A 14 -3.07 -20.94 8.32
CA ASP A 14 -4.00 -21.98 8.82
C ASP A 14 -3.45 -22.70 10.06
N ASP A 15 -2.13 -22.66 10.30
CA ASP A 15 -1.50 -23.20 11.50
C ASP A 15 -1.75 -22.31 12.73
N ALA A 16 -2.58 -22.78 13.65
CA ALA A 16 -2.92 -22.06 14.89
C ALA A 16 -1.69 -21.79 15.78
N ALA A 17 -0.78 -22.76 15.89
CA ALA A 17 0.40 -22.62 16.74
C ALA A 17 1.35 -21.53 16.21
N LEU A 18 1.53 -21.48 14.90
CA LEU A 18 2.32 -20.42 14.25
C LEU A 18 1.65 -19.05 14.39
N ARG A 19 0.34 -18.95 14.17
CA ARG A 19 -0.40 -17.70 14.38
C ARG A 19 -0.24 -17.16 15.80
N ASP A 20 -0.36 -18.02 16.80
CA ASP A 20 -0.22 -17.61 18.20
C ASP A 20 1.22 -17.21 18.56
N SER A 21 2.21 -17.91 18.01
CA SER A 21 3.63 -17.56 18.17
C SER A 21 3.96 -16.22 17.53
N LEU A 22 3.46 -15.98 16.31
CA LEU A 22 3.64 -14.70 15.61
C LEU A 22 2.92 -13.56 16.33
N ARG A 23 1.69 -13.78 16.78
CA ARG A 23 0.96 -12.80 17.58
C ARG A 23 1.76 -12.39 18.81
N TRP A 24 2.22 -13.36 19.59
CA TRP A 24 3.00 -13.09 20.80
C TRP A 24 4.28 -12.31 20.49
N LEU A 25 5.03 -12.71 19.45
CA LEU A 25 6.24 -12.03 19.00
C LEU A 25 5.96 -10.56 18.66
N LEU A 26 4.95 -10.32 17.85
CA LEU A 26 4.61 -8.99 17.32
C LEU A 26 4.05 -8.08 18.40
N GLU A 27 3.16 -8.58 19.26
CA GLU A 27 2.62 -7.83 20.40
C GLU A 27 3.72 -7.48 21.41
N SER A 28 4.66 -8.40 21.65
CA SER A 28 5.84 -8.14 22.50
C SER A 28 6.76 -7.05 21.93
N ALA A 29 6.80 -6.89 20.62
CA ALA A 29 7.50 -5.82 19.91
C ALA A 29 6.70 -4.52 19.82
N GLY A 30 5.47 -4.47 20.35
CA GLY A 30 4.63 -3.28 20.39
C GLY A 30 3.70 -3.12 19.17
N HIS A 31 3.61 -4.10 18.30
CA HIS A 31 2.68 -4.06 17.16
C HIS A 31 1.26 -4.47 17.58
N ARG A 32 0.27 -3.89 16.91
CA ARG A 32 -1.11 -4.36 16.97
C ARG A 32 -1.29 -5.48 15.97
N VAL A 33 -1.93 -6.58 16.39
CA VAL A 33 -2.05 -7.78 15.56
C VAL A 33 -3.51 -8.18 15.39
N ALA A 34 -3.87 -8.53 14.16
CA ALA A 34 -5.11 -9.21 13.81
C ALA A 34 -4.77 -10.56 13.16
N ALA A 35 -5.12 -11.66 13.82
CA ALA A 35 -4.81 -13.00 13.33
C ALA A 35 -6.06 -13.68 12.76
N CYS A 36 -5.93 -14.23 11.55
CA CYS A 36 -7.00 -14.87 10.80
C CYS A 36 -6.58 -16.30 10.39
N ALA A 37 -7.49 -17.24 10.46
CA ALA A 37 -7.21 -18.64 10.13
C ALA A 37 -7.19 -18.93 8.62
N GLY A 38 -7.46 -17.94 7.77
CA GLY A 38 -7.48 -18.08 6.32
C GLY A 38 -7.88 -16.79 5.62
N ALA A 39 -7.84 -16.83 4.30
CA ALA A 39 -8.05 -15.67 3.44
C ALA A 39 -9.46 -15.06 3.57
N GLU A 40 -10.49 -15.89 3.67
CA GLU A 40 -11.88 -15.44 3.79
C GLU A 40 -12.12 -14.70 5.11
N ALA A 41 -11.55 -15.20 6.22
CA ALA A 41 -11.63 -14.55 7.52
C ALA A 41 -10.92 -13.18 7.50
N PHE A 42 -9.77 -13.09 6.82
CA PHE A 42 -9.07 -11.83 6.63
C PHE A 42 -9.92 -10.85 5.80
N LEU A 43 -10.46 -11.29 4.65
CA LEU A 43 -11.27 -10.43 3.78
C LEU A 43 -12.55 -9.90 4.45
N ALA A 44 -13.07 -10.63 5.43
CA ALA A 44 -14.24 -10.22 6.22
C ALA A 44 -13.91 -9.15 7.29
N THR A 45 -12.64 -9.07 7.72
CA THR A 45 -12.20 -8.18 8.81
C THR A 45 -11.33 -7.02 8.33
N TYR A 46 -10.77 -7.11 7.13
CA TYR A 46 -9.85 -6.12 6.60
C TYR A 46 -10.56 -4.80 6.28
N ALA A 47 -10.07 -3.72 6.89
CA ALA A 47 -10.50 -2.36 6.62
C ALA A 47 -9.33 -1.58 5.99
N ALA A 48 -9.48 -1.19 4.72
CA ALA A 48 -8.41 -0.52 3.98
C ALA A 48 -7.98 0.82 4.61
N GLU A 49 -8.90 1.48 5.31
CA GLU A 49 -8.67 2.77 5.98
C GLU A 49 -7.72 2.66 7.18
N GLN A 50 -7.62 1.48 7.80
CA GLN A 50 -6.83 1.29 9.01
C GLN A 50 -5.32 1.25 8.74
N GLY A 51 -4.91 0.84 7.54
CA GLY A 51 -3.52 0.65 7.19
C GLY A 51 -2.87 -0.56 7.87
N GLY A 52 -1.66 -0.89 7.44
CA GLY A 52 -0.91 -1.99 8.01
C GLY A 52 -0.09 -2.78 7.02
N CYS A 53 0.28 -4.01 7.41
CA CYS A 53 0.90 -4.99 6.53
C CYS A 53 0.30 -6.38 6.76
N LEU A 54 0.45 -7.26 5.79
CA LEU A 54 -0.08 -8.62 5.79
C LEU A 54 1.06 -9.63 5.80
N LEU A 55 1.15 -10.43 6.86
CA LEU A 55 1.93 -11.66 6.89
C LEU A 55 1.02 -12.79 6.42
N LEU A 56 1.39 -13.44 5.34
CA LEU A 56 0.51 -14.34 4.61
C LEU A 56 1.19 -15.66 4.29
N ASP A 57 0.62 -16.76 4.77
CA ASP A 57 1.05 -18.07 4.29
C ASP A 57 0.63 -18.29 2.84
N ILE A 58 1.48 -18.96 2.06
CA ILE A 58 1.19 -19.27 0.65
C ILE A 58 0.14 -20.38 0.54
N ARG A 59 0.26 -21.41 1.40
CA ARG A 59 -0.55 -22.62 1.31
C ARG A 59 -1.57 -22.68 2.43
N MET A 60 -2.80 -22.37 2.11
CA MET A 60 -3.92 -22.47 3.06
C MET A 60 -5.06 -23.23 2.42
N PRO A 61 -5.89 -23.94 3.22
CA PRO A 61 -7.16 -24.50 2.74
C PRO A 61 -8.08 -23.40 2.18
N GLY A 62 -8.86 -23.74 1.15
CA GLY A 62 -9.73 -22.79 0.47
C GLY A 62 -8.92 -21.86 -0.44
N MET A 63 -8.97 -20.56 -0.18
CA MET A 63 -8.22 -19.56 -0.94
C MET A 63 -6.75 -19.52 -0.49
N SER A 64 -5.83 -19.81 -1.40
CA SER A 64 -4.39 -19.71 -1.16
C SER A 64 -3.93 -18.26 -0.98
N GLY A 65 -2.74 -18.06 -0.39
CA GLY A 65 -2.17 -16.73 -0.22
C GLY A 65 -1.94 -15.98 -1.54
N LEU A 66 -1.60 -16.71 -2.62
CA LEU A 66 -1.42 -16.10 -3.94
C LEU A 66 -2.76 -15.65 -4.56
N GLU A 67 -3.81 -16.41 -4.36
CA GLU A 67 -5.17 -16.01 -4.80
C GLU A 67 -5.67 -14.82 -3.99
N LEU A 68 -5.37 -14.76 -2.69
CA LEU A 68 -5.69 -13.60 -1.85
C LEU A 68 -4.93 -12.34 -2.33
N GLN A 69 -3.65 -12.45 -2.71
CA GLN A 69 -2.89 -11.34 -3.30
C GLN A 69 -3.58 -10.82 -4.59
N ASP A 70 -3.97 -11.73 -5.48
CA ASP A 70 -4.65 -11.36 -6.73
C ASP A 70 -6.03 -10.72 -6.45
N GLU A 71 -6.77 -11.21 -5.46
CA GLU A 71 -8.06 -10.66 -5.03
C GLU A 71 -7.93 -9.26 -4.41
N LEU A 72 -6.95 -9.04 -3.55
CA LEU A 72 -6.66 -7.71 -2.99
C LEU A 72 -6.33 -6.71 -4.09
N LYS A 73 -5.52 -7.11 -5.06
CA LYS A 73 -5.18 -6.29 -6.22
C LYS A 73 -6.43 -5.98 -7.07
N ARG A 74 -7.30 -6.97 -7.30
CA ARG A 74 -8.56 -6.78 -8.03
C ARG A 74 -9.49 -5.79 -7.34
N ARG A 75 -9.51 -5.79 -6.00
CA ARG A 75 -10.27 -4.81 -5.17
C ARG A 75 -9.60 -3.44 -5.06
N GLY A 76 -8.40 -3.26 -5.62
CA GLY A 76 -7.65 -2.00 -5.51
C GLY A 76 -7.02 -1.76 -4.14
N HIS A 77 -6.88 -2.79 -3.32
CA HIS A 77 -6.22 -2.72 -2.02
C HIS A 77 -4.70 -2.81 -2.18
N ALA A 78 -3.97 -1.86 -1.63
CA ALA A 78 -2.51 -1.72 -1.77
C ALA A 78 -1.76 -2.01 -0.45
N ILE A 79 -2.23 -2.99 0.33
CA ILE A 79 -1.54 -3.40 1.56
C ILE A 79 -0.23 -4.12 1.23
N PRO A 80 0.92 -3.78 1.86
CA PRO A 80 2.16 -4.54 1.71
C PRO A 80 2.00 -5.98 2.20
N ILE A 81 2.38 -6.94 1.37
CA ILE A 81 2.27 -8.37 1.67
C ILE A 81 3.68 -8.95 1.86
N ILE A 82 3.93 -9.56 3.01
CA ILE A 82 5.10 -10.39 3.30
C ILE A 82 4.61 -11.84 3.32
N PHE A 83 5.05 -12.63 2.35
CA PHE A 83 4.72 -14.04 2.34
C PHE A 83 5.59 -14.80 3.34
N ILE A 84 4.97 -15.71 4.10
CA ILE A 84 5.68 -16.70 4.90
C ILE A 84 5.52 -18.05 4.18
N THR A 85 6.62 -18.71 3.85
CA THR A 85 6.62 -19.87 2.96
C THR A 85 7.38 -21.04 3.58
N GLY A 86 6.87 -22.26 3.37
CA GLY A 86 7.61 -23.49 3.70
C GLY A 86 8.68 -23.86 2.66
N HIS A 87 9.47 -24.85 2.97
CA HIS A 87 10.46 -25.44 2.05
C HIS A 87 9.78 -25.91 0.74
N GLY A 88 10.34 -25.52 -0.40
CA GLY A 88 9.83 -25.89 -1.72
C GLY A 88 8.89 -24.89 -2.38
N ASP A 89 8.46 -23.84 -1.67
CA ASP A 89 7.57 -22.80 -2.22
C ASP A 89 8.33 -21.59 -2.80
N VAL A 90 9.67 -21.62 -2.81
CA VAL A 90 10.52 -20.51 -3.29
C VAL A 90 10.16 -20.04 -4.70
N PRO A 91 9.91 -20.92 -5.70
CA PRO A 91 9.49 -20.45 -7.02
C PRO A 91 8.17 -19.68 -7.01
N MET A 92 7.24 -20.08 -6.14
CA MET A 92 5.96 -19.40 -5.96
C MET A 92 6.14 -18.04 -5.27
N ALA A 93 6.99 -17.98 -4.24
CA ALA A 93 7.33 -16.74 -3.55
C ALA A 93 7.99 -15.72 -4.49
N VAL A 94 8.93 -16.15 -5.34
CA VAL A 94 9.54 -15.29 -6.37
C VAL A 94 8.49 -14.74 -7.35
N ASN A 95 7.51 -15.55 -7.74
CA ASN A 95 6.42 -15.09 -8.59
C ASN A 95 5.52 -14.08 -7.86
N ALA A 96 5.23 -14.28 -6.58
CA ALA A 96 4.48 -13.36 -5.75
C ALA A 96 5.14 -11.97 -5.65
N VAL A 97 6.46 -11.94 -5.46
CA VAL A 97 7.24 -10.68 -5.45
C VAL A 97 7.19 -9.99 -6.82
N LYS A 98 7.32 -10.73 -7.93
CA LYS A 98 7.14 -10.19 -9.28
C LYS A 98 5.74 -9.61 -9.50
N LYS A 99 4.72 -10.15 -8.84
CA LYS A 99 3.34 -9.64 -8.84
C LYS A 99 3.13 -8.44 -7.91
N GLY A 100 4.14 -8.02 -7.16
CA GLY A 100 4.09 -6.84 -6.30
C GLY A 100 3.96 -7.12 -4.80
N ALA A 101 4.19 -8.35 -4.34
CA ALA A 101 4.40 -8.59 -2.91
C ALA A 101 5.62 -7.77 -2.42
N PHE A 102 5.57 -7.37 -1.16
CA PHE A 102 6.65 -6.60 -0.55
C PHE A 102 7.92 -7.45 -0.40
N GLU A 103 7.77 -8.63 0.19
CA GLU A 103 8.88 -9.57 0.41
C GLU A 103 8.34 -10.98 0.68
N PHE A 104 9.24 -11.96 0.79
CA PHE A 104 8.93 -13.29 1.32
C PHE A 104 9.96 -13.73 2.36
N VAL A 105 9.55 -14.61 3.26
CA VAL A 105 10.36 -15.17 4.34
C VAL A 105 10.16 -16.67 4.40
N GLU A 106 11.25 -17.43 4.35
CA GLU A 106 11.20 -18.90 4.41
C GLU A 106 11.19 -19.39 5.87
N LYS A 107 10.34 -20.35 6.16
CA LYS A 107 10.30 -21.08 7.46
C LYS A 107 11.44 -22.13 7.50
N PRO A 108 12.25 -22.20 8.60
CA PRO A 108 12.22 -21.38 9.81
C PRO A 108 12.92 -20.04 9.60
N PHE A 109 12.35 -18.97 10.16
CA PHE A 109 12.86 -17.62 10.01
C PHE A 109 13.46 -17.04 11.29
N ASN A 110 14.31 -16.04 11.15
CA ASN A 110 14.82 -15.24 12.25
C ASN A 110 13.80 -14.20 12.67
N ALA A 111 13.40 -14.21 13.95
CA ALA A 111 12.38 -13.30 14.50
C ALA A 111 12.79 -11.82 14.35
N GLN A 112 14.04 -11.47 14.59
CA GLN A 112 14.52 -10.09 14.49
C GLN A 112 14.50 -9.59 13.04
N ALA A 113 14.88 -10.44 12.07
CA ALA A 113 14.82 -10.10 10.65
C ALA A 113 13.37 -9.88 10.20
N LEU A 114 12.42 -10.71 10.67
CA LEU A 114 11.01 -10.55 10.39
C LEU A 114 10.46 -9.21 10.92
N LEU A 115 10.79 -8.83 12.16
CA LEU A 115 10.37 -7.55 12.74
C LEU A 115 10.87 -6.36 11.90
N VAL A 116 12.12 -6.38 11.45
CA VAL A 116 12.66 -5.32 10.57
C VAL A 116 11.88 -5.23 9.24
N LEU A 117 11.52 -6.37 8.65
CA LEU A 117 10.71 -6.38 7.42
C LEU A 117 9.31 -5.80 7.65
N ILE A 118 8.68 -6.11 8.78
CA ILE A 118 7.37 -5.58 9.16
C ILE A 118 7.43 -4.06 9.34
N ASP A 119 8.42 -3.55 10.07
CA ASP A 119 8.60 -2.11 10.26
C ASP A 119 8.76 -1.38 8.91
N ASN A 120 9.55 -1.94 8.00
CA ASN A 120 9.72 -1.41 6.66
C ASN A 120 8.40 -1.43 5.85
N ALA A 121 7.64 -2.51 5.94
CA ALA A 121 6.34 -2.64 5.28
C ALA A 121 5.35 -1.60 5.81
N LEU A 122 5.25 -1.44 7.13
CA LEU A 122 4.40 -0.44 7.78
C LEU A 122 4.79 0.99 7.39
N ALA A 123 6.09 1.30 7.31
CA ALA A 123 6.57 2.60 6.86
C ALA A 123 6.17 2.90 5.41
N ILE A 124 6.22 1.90 4.52
CA ILE A 124 5.79 2.02 3.12
C ILE A 124 4.28 2.22 3.02
N ASP A 125 3.48 1.48 3.79
CA ASP A 125 2.03 1.68 3.85
C ASP A 125 1.69 3.11 4.29
N ALA A 126 2.29 3.56 5.39
CA ALA A 126 2.07 4.91 5.93
C ALA A 126 2.39 6.00 4.89
N GLU A 127 3.49 5.87 4.15
CA GLU A 127 3.86 6.82 3.11
C GLU A 127 2.88 6.78 1.93
N THR A 128 2.44 5.58 1.51
CA THR A 128 1.46 5.39 0.44
C THR A 128 0.11 6.04 0.80
N ARG A 129 -0.34 5.83 2.04
CA ARG A 129 -1.57 6.43 2.56
C ARG A 129 -1.47 7.95 2.69
N ARG A 130 -0.34 8.47 3.18
CA ARG A 130 -0.08 9.92 3.23
C ARG A 130 -0.16 10.55 1.84
N ARG A 131 0.38 9.87 0.83
CA ARG A 131 0.28 10.34 -0.57
C ARG A 131 -1.16 10.36 -1.04
N ALA A 132 -1.90 9.26 -0.88
CA ALA A 132 -3.32 9.18 -1.25
C ALA A 132 -4.13 10.31 -0.61
N ALA A 133 -3.98 10.53 0.70
CA ALA A 133 -4.64 11.61 1.43
C ALA A 133 -4.33 13.02 0.88
N ARG A 134 -3.12 13.26 0.34
CA ARG A 134 -2.80 14.54 -0.33
C ARG A 134 -3.62 14.72 -1.60
N PHE A 135 -3.82 13.67 -2.39
CA PHE A 135 -4.61 13.73 -3.61
C PHE A 135 -6.11 13.91 -3.32
N GLU A 136 -6.61 13.35 -2.22
CA GLU A 136 -8.01 13.55 -1.79
C GLU A 136 -8.32 15.01 -1.43
N ARG A 137 -7.31 15.78 -1.00
CA ARG A 137 -7.44 17.22 -0.72
C ARG A 137 -7.61 18.08 -1.97
N LEU A 138 -7.37 17.55 -3.16
CA LEU A 138 -7.59 18.28 -4.39
C LEU A 138 -9.08 18.42 -4.66
N THR A 139 -9.51 19.64 -4.98
CA THR A 139 -10.85 19.86 -5.52
C THR A 139 -10.98 19.24 -6.92
N SER A 140 -12.18 19.00 -7.41
CA SER A 140 -12.40 18.49 -8.76
C SER A 140 -11.66 19.34 -9.80
N ARG A 141 -11.70 20.66 -9.65
CA ARG A 141 -11.05 21.59 -10.59
C ARG A 141 -9.52 21.53 -10.53
N GLU A 142 -8.94 21.39 -9.33
CA GLU A 142 -7.50 21.20 -9.18
C GLU A 142 -7.04 19.85 -9.75
N ARG A 143 -7.87 18.83 -9.66
CA ARG A 143 -7.60 17.50 -10.25
C ARG A 143 -7.57 17.57 -11.78
N GLU A 144 -8.57 18.21 -12.39
CA GLU A 144 -8.60 18.43 -13.86
C GLU A 144 -7.34 19.21 -14.33
N VAL A 145 -7.01 20.29 -13.63
CA VAL A 145 -5.81 21.10 -13.95
C VAL A 145 -4.54 20.25 -13.79
N MET A 146 -4.43 19.45 -12.72
CA MET A 146 -3.29 18.56 -12.51
C MET A 146 -3.12 17.55 -13.65
N GLU A 147 -4.20 16.91 -14.09
CA GLU A 147 -4.17 15.94 -15.19
C GLU A 147 -3.66 16.58 -16.48
N LEU A 148 -4.11 17.79 -16.80
CA LEU A 148 -3.67 18.51 -17.98
C LEU A 148 -2.20 18.98 -17.88
N ILE A 149 -1.71 19.33 -16.67
CA ILE A 149 -0.30 19.62 -16.44
C ILE A 149 0.56 18.35 -16.69
N VAL A 150 0.13 17.21 -16.16
CA VAL A 150 0.83 15.93 -16.34
C VAL A 150 0.83 15.49 -17.81
N ALA A 151 -0.22 15.81 -18.56
CA ALA A 151 -0.30 15.64 -20.00
C ALA A 151 0.58 16.63 -20.81
N GLY A 152 1.29 17.54 -20.15
CA GLY A 152 2.21 18.49 -20.79
C GLY A 152 1.53 19.72 -21.41
N LYS A 153 0.26 20.00 -21.10
CA LYS A 153 -0.47 21.18 -21.61
C LYS A 153 0.10 22.48 -21.05
N ARG A 154 0.14 23.53 -21.87
CA ARG A 154 0.51 24.88 -21.45
C ARG A 154 -0.66 25.59 -20.77
N ASN A 155 -0.41 26.63 -19.97
CA ASN A 155 -1.49 27.36 -19.28
C ASN A 155 -2.56 27.91 -20.22
N GLN A 156 -2.21 28.34 -21.44
CA GLN A 156 -3.15 28.81 -22.45
C GLN A 156 -4.08 27.71 -22.93
N ASP A 157 -3.55 26.49 -23.16
CA ASP A 157 -4.30 25.34 -23.62
C ASP A 157 -5.27 24.86 -22.52
N ILE A 158 -4.79 24.83 -21.27
CA ILE A 158 -5.62 24.49 -20.10
C ILE A 158 -6.75 25.51 -19.91
N ALA A 159 -6.44 26.80 -20.04
CA ALA A 159 -7.43 27.87 -19.94
C ALA A 159 -8.55 27.74 -20.97
N ALA A 160 -8.17 27.46 -22.23
CA ALA A 160 -9.10 27.23 -23.34
C ALA A 160 -9.96 25.98 -23.09
N GLU A 161 -9.33 24.84 -22.76
CA GLU A 161 -10.02 23.55 -22.57
C GLU A 161 -10.99 23.58 -21.39
N LEU A 162 -10.62 24.25 -20.31
CA LEU A 162 -11.43 24.36 -19.12
C LEU A 162 -12.38 25.59 -19.09
N SER A 163 -12.33 26.44 -20.12
CA SER A 163 -13.13 27.68 -20.24
C SER A 163 -12.93 28.62 -19.04
N ILE A 164 -11.67 28.83 -18.62
CA ILE A 164 -11.27 29.72 -17.52
C ILE A 164 -10.14 30.65 -17.96
N THR A 165 -9.82 31.66 -17.15
CA THR A 165 -8.70 32.56 -17.45
C THR A 165 -7.35 31.90 -17.12
N ILE A 166 -6.27 32.36 -17.79
CA ILE A 166 -4.90 31.91 -17.50
C ILE A 166 -4.55 32.16 -16.03
N LYS A 167 -4.96 33.31 -15.47
CA LYS A 167 -4.77 33.66 -14.06
C LYS A 167 -5.45 32.63 -13.11
N THR A 168 -6.61 32.14 -13.49
CA THR A 168 -7.34 31.09 -12.74
C THR A 168 -6.57 29.76 -12.83
N VAL A 169 -6.02 29.40 -14.00
CA VAL A 169 -5.14 28.22 -14.15
C VAL A 169 -3.94 28.31 -13.23
N GLU A 170 -3.25 29.46 -13.18
CA GLU A 170 -2.10 29.68 -12.31
C GLU A 170 -2.46 29.54 -10.83
N ALA A 171 -3.64 30.04 -10.40
CA ALA A 171 -4.12 29.87 -9.05
C ALA A 171 -4.36 28.38 -8.72
N HIS A 172 -5.02 27.62 -9.62
CA HIS A 172 -5.23 26.19 -9.42
C HIS A 172 -3.91 25.42 -9.40
N ARG A 173 -2.96 25.72 -10.30
CA ARG A 173 -1.60 25.14 -10.30
C ARG A 173 -0.90 25.34 -8.96
N SER A 174 -0.91 26.56 -8.44
CA SER A 174 -0.33 26.86 -7.13
C SER A 174 -1.03 26.07 -6.01
N GLY A 175 -2.35 25.93 -6.08
CA GLY A 175 -3.14 25.10 -5.16
C GLY A 175 -2.71 23.63 -5.22
N VAL A 176 -2.61 23.05 -6.41
CA VAL A 176 -2.15 21.67 -6.65
C VAL A 176 -0.76 21.46 -6.07
N MET A 177 0.21 22.30 -6.45
CA MET A 177 1.62 22.16 -6.01
C MET A 177 1.72 22.20 -4.49
N ARG A 178 1.04 23.15 -3.85
CA ARG A 178 1.01 23.29 -2.39
C ARG A 178 0.36 22.08 -1.70
N LYS A 179 -0.80 21.61 -2.18
CA LYS A 179 -1.54 20.50 -1.56
C LYS A 179 -0.80 19.16 -1.71
N LEU A 180 -0.14 18.95 -2.84
CA LEU A 180 0.66 17.76 -3.08
C LEU A 180 2.07 17.84 -2.49
N GLY A 181 2.52 19.03 -2.06
CA GLY A 181 3.85 19.23 -1.48
C GLY A 181 4.97 19.05 -2.49
N VAL A 182 4.80 19.53 -3.72
CA VAL A 182 5.79 19.48 -4.79
C VAL A 182 6.16 20.90 -5.24
N ASP A 183 7.41 21.09 -5.62
CA ASP A 183 8.01 22.39 -5.99
C ASP A 183 8.23 22.57 -7.50
N SER A 184 8.07 21.49 -8.28
CA SER A 184 8.30 21.52 -9.71
C SER A 184 7.33 20.61 -10.48
N ILE A 185 7.10 20.93 -11.77
CA ILE A 185 6.27 20.10 -12.64
C ILE A 185 6.88 18.71 -12.77
N ALA A 186 8.20 18.60 -12.85
CA ALA A 186 8.88 17.31 -12.91
C ALA A 186 8.61 16.45 -11.66
N ALA A 187 8.62 17.07 -10.47
CA ALA A 187 8.23 16.40 -9.22
C ALA A 187 6.76 15.97 -9.22
N LEU A 188 5.87 16.82 -9.74
CA LEU A 188 4.44 16.49 -9.90
C LEU A 188 4.25 15.28 -10.82
N VAL A 189 4.84 15.29 -12.00
CA VAL A 189 4.76 14.19 -12.98
C VAL A 189 5.26 12.89 -12.35
N LYS A 190 6.42 12.93 -11.70
CA LYS A 190 7.00 11.77 -11.00
C LYS A 190 6.08 11.26 -9.87
N LEU A 191 5.47 12.17 -9.12
CA LEU A 191 4.53 11.80 -8.05
C LEU A 191 3.30 11.08 -8.59
N VAL A 192 2.70 11.58 -9.68
CA VAL A 192 1.50 11.00 -10.32
C VAL A 192 1.84 9.66 -10.98
N GLN A 193 2.96 9.57 -11.71
CA GLN A 193 3.40 8.31 -12.33
C GLN A 193 3.65 7.20 -11.29
N ASN A 194 4.18 7.54 -10.13
CA ASN A 194 4.43 6.58 -9.05
C ASN A 194 3.15 6.11 -8.33
N MET A 195 2.00 6.74 -8.56
CA MET A 195 0.71 6.25 -8.05
C MET A 195 0.13 5.11 -8.89
N GLY A 196 0.51 5.00 -10.17
CA GLY A 196 0.03 3.97 -11.10
C GLY A 196 0.94 2.75 -11.26
N ALA A 197 2.15 2.75 -10.69
CA ALA A 197 3.12 1.68 -10.89
C ALA A 197 3.43 0.94 -9.58
N PRO A 198 3.36 -0.41 -9.54
CA PRO A 198 4.03 -1.17 -8.49
C PRO A 198 5.53 -0.84 -8.54
N ARG A 199 6.11 -0.48 -7.39
CA ARG A 199 7.56 -0.16 -7.31
C ARG A 199 8.38 -1.34 -7.83
N ARG A 200 9.04 -1.16 -8.97
CA ARG A 200 10.21 -1.97 -9.34
C ARG A 200 11.39 -1.45 -8.52
N LYS A 201 12.01 -2.39 -7.75
CA LYS A 201 13.40 -2.22 -7.31
C LYS A 201 14.33 -2.34 -8.50
#